data_15809591f4314e893f6fc6ea5a2f5b08
#
_entry.id   15809591f4314e893f6fc6ea5a2f5b08
#
_cell.length_a   1.000
_cell.length_b   1.000
_cell.length_c   1.000
_cell.angle_alpha   90.00
_cell.angle_beta   90.00
_cell.angle_gamma   90.00
#
_symmetry.space_group_name_H-M   'P 1'
#
loop_
_entity.id
_entity.type
_entity.pdbx_description
1 polymer ?
#
loop_
_entity_poly.entity_id
_entity_poly.type
_entity_poly.pdbx_seq_one_letter_code
_entity_poly.pdbx_strand_id
1 'polypeptide(L)'
;MNRNLDWQHRAACARVVMSQSFSHGMGKMDRVEPRLAQALQDILTHPGSLVRAVASYQVGLEMGLNEKAARSIGCGIEYLHTASLIFDDFPAMDNAHMRRGSFCPHVIHGEATATLAALALINRGYVLLWQGIQYGSLLRRLPAGKWIDARLGAHGV
;
A
#
# COMPACT_ATOMS: atom_id res chain seq x y z
N MET A 1 18.92 29.25 -4.67
CA MET A 1 18.71 27.96 -3.99
C MET A 1 18.06 27.01 -4.99
N ASN A 2 18.70 25.87 -5.30
CA ASN A 2 18.35 25.03 -6.46
C ASN A 2 17.11 24.17 -6.13
N ARG A 3 15.93 24.57 -6.64
CA ARG A 3 14.65 23.88 -6.39
C ARG A 3 14.69 22.38 -6.76
N ASN A 4 15.53 21.99 -7.72
CA ASN A 4 15.66 20.61 -8.15
C ASN A 4 16.38 19.71 -7.13
N LEU A 5 17.35 20.24 -6.39
CA LEU A 5 18.04 19.50 -5.30
C LEU A 5 17.12 19.32 -4.08
N ASP A 6 16.26 20.30 -3.82
CA ASP A 6 15.34 20.24 -2.69
C ASP A 6 14.26 19.15 -2.88
N TRP A 7 13.64 19.06 -4.07
CA TRP A 7 12.62 18.02 -4.29
C TRP A 7 13.19 16.61 -4.33
N GLN A 8 14.41 16.40 -4.87
CA GLN A 8 15.05 15.11 -4.88
C GLN A 8 15.37 14.63 -3.45
N HIS A 9 15.88 15.51 -2.63
CA HIS A 9 16.13 15.23 -1.22
C HIS A 9 14.82 14.89 -0.48
N ARG A 10 13.78 15.67 -0.67
CA ARG A 10 12.45 15.44 -0.08
C ARG A 10 11.84 14.10 -0.53
N ALA A 11 11.98 13.76 -1.81
CA ALA A 11 11.52 12.48 -2.35
C ALA A 11 12.29 11.30 -1.75
N ALA A 12 13.61 11.42 -1.58
CA ALA A 12 14.43 10.40 -0.94
C ALA A 12 14.04 10.18 0.53
N CYS A 13 13.86 11.26 1.30
CA CYS A 13 13.38 11.19 2.68
C CYS A 13 11.98 10.56 2.77
N ALA A 14 11.05 10.98 1.90
CA ALA A 14 9.71 10.42 1.83
C ALA A 14 9.73 8.92 1.51
N ARG A 15 10.63 8.48 0.63
CA ARG A 15 10.81 7.07 0.30
C ARG A 15 11.23 6.24 1.51
N VAL A 16 12.15 6.73 2.33
CA VAL A 16 12.56 6.05 3.57
C VAL A 16 11.38 5.91 4.52
N VAL A 17 10.65 7.01 4.76
CA VAL A 17 9.45 7.02 5.61
C VAL A 17 8.40 6.04 5.10
N MET A 18 8.14 6.02 3.79
CA MET A 18 7.12 5.16 3.22
C MET A 18 7.55 3.69 3.16
N SER A 19 8.83 3.39 2.96
CA SER A 19 9.37 2.03 3.03
C SER A 19 9.17 1.44 4.43
N GLN A 20 9.52 2.18 5.47
CA GLN A 20 9.28 1.76 6.85
C GLN A 20 7.79 1.58 7.16
N SER A 21 6.96 2.52 6.68
CA SER A 21 5.51 2.46 6.87
C SER A 21 4.88 1.25 6.17
N PHE A 22 5.34 0.92 4.97
CA PHE A 22 4.90 -0.24 4.22
C PHE A 22 5.29 -1.54 4.93
N SER A 23 6.54 -1.70 5.32
CA SER A 23 7.02 -2.92 5.98
C SER A 23 6.35 -3.18 7.34
N HIS A 24 6.00 -2.14 8.08
CA HIS A 24 5.39 -2.27 9.42
C HIS A 24 3.87 -2.05 9.43
N GLY A 25 3.29 -1.63 8.32
CA GLY A 25 1.88 -1.22 8.25
C GLY A 25 0.88 -2.35 8.49
N MET A 26 1.28 -3.61 8.28
CA MET A 26 0.44 -4.78 8.58
C MET A 26 0.23 -4.97 10.10
N GLY A 27 1.15 -4.51 10.92
CA GLY A 27 1.13 -4.73 12.37
C GLY A 27 1.70 -6.08 12.78
N LYS A 28 1.34 -6.55 13.98
CA LYS A 28 1.81 -7.83 14.51
C LYS A 28 1.12 -9.00 13.82
N MET A 29 1.90 -10.03 13.48
CA MET A 29 1.43 -11.24 12.78
C MET A 29 1.51 -12.51 13.64
N ASP A 30 1.65 -12.37 14.96
CA ASP A 30 1.85 -13.47 15.92
C ASP A 30 0.68 -14.49 15.93
N ARG A 31 -0.50 -14.08 15.45
CA ARG A 31 -1.71 -14.92 15.40
C ARG A 31 -2.15 -15.26 13.97
N VAL A 32 -1.30 -14.97 13.00
CA VAL A 32 -1.55 -15.31 11.59
C VAL A 32 -1.06 -16.72 11.33
N GLU A 33 -1.77 -17.47 10.49
CA GLU A 33 -1.34 -18.80 10.05
C GLU A 33 0.09 -18.71 9.47
N PRO A 34 1.02 -19.65 9.83
CA PRO A 34 2.44 -19.48 9.52
C PRO A 34 2.78 -19.29 8.04
N ARG A 35 2.12 -20.01 7.12
CA ARG A 35 2.36 -19.87 5.68
C ARG A 35 1.90 -18.52 5.15
N LEU A 36 0.75 -18.03 5.64
CA LEU A 36 0.24 -16.71 5.31
C LEU A 36 1.16 -15.61 5.89
N ALA A 37 1.62 -15.77 7.12
CA ALA A 37 2.56 -14.85 7.74
C ALA A 37 3.86 -14.76 6.95
N GLN A 38 4.41 -15.90 6.50
CA GLN A 38 5.60 -15.95 5.66
C GLN A 38 5.38 -15.22 4.33
N ALA A 39 4.27 -15.50 3.63
CA ALA A 39 3.95 -14.84 2.37
C ALA A 39 3.82 -13.31 2.53
N LEU A 40 3.13 -12.85 3.57
CA LEU A 40 3.02 -11.43 3.89
C LEU A 40 4.39 -10.82 4.21
N GLN A 41 5.23 -11.51 4.98
CA GLN A 41 6.58 -11.05 5.31
C GLN A 41 7.43 -10.88 4.03
N ASP A 42 7.39 -11.84 3.12
CA ASP A 42 8.13 -11.80 1.86
C ASP A 42 7.66 -10.63 0.99
N ILE A 43 6.36 -10.39 0.88
CA ILE A 43 5.78 -9.26 0.16
C ILE A 43 6.23 -7.93 0.80
N LEU A 44 6.15 -7.80 2.11
CA LEU A 44 6.42 -6.57 2.85
C LEU A 44 7.91 -6.20 2.89
N THR A 45 8.81 -7.16 2.74
CA THR A 45 10.25 -6.93 2.66
C THR A 45 10.72 -6.51 1.26
N HIS A 46 9.86 -6.63 0.23
CA HIS A 46 10.16 -6.26 -1.15
C HIS A 46 9.18 -5.19 -1.69
N PRO A 47 9.16 -3.99 -1.10
CA PRO A 47 8.11 -2.98 -1.38
C PRO A 47 8.15 -2.36 -2.79
N GLY A 48 9.10 -2.74 -3.64
CA GLY A 48 9.26 -2.16 -4.97
C GLY A 48 9.63 -0.67 -4.95
N SER A 49 9.09 0.10 -5.93
CA SER A 49 9.46 1.51 -6.11
C SER A 49 8.76 2.48 -5.15
N LEU A 50 7.62 2.10 -4.58
CA LEU A 50 6.78 2.90 -3.68
C LEU A 50 6.38 4.28 -4.25
N VAL A 51 6.33 4.43 -5.57
CA VAL A 51 6.07 5.73 -6.21
C VAL A 51 4.72 6.29 -5.79
N ARG A 52 3.68 5.45 -5.73
CA ARG A 52 2.33 5.88 -5.33
C ARG A 52 2.28 6.33 -3.88
N ALA A 53 2.92 5.56 -2.99
CA ALA A 53 3.02 5.89 -1.58
C ALA A 53 3.75 7.21 -1.35
N VAL A 54 4.91 7.39 -1.98
CA VAL A 54 5.73 8.60 -1.89
C VAL A 54 4.99 9.82 -2.43
N ALA A 55 4.38 9.70 -3.61
CA ALA A 55 3.62 10.79 -4.22
C ALA A 55 2.42 11.19 -3.33
N SER A 56 1.63 10.20 -2.88
CA SER A 56 0.47 10.46 -2.01
C SER A 56 0.87 11.08 -0.67
N TYR A 57 1.97 10.63 -0.09
CA TYR A 57 2.51 11.18 1.15
C TYR A 57 2.93 12.64 0.99
N GLN A 58 3.71 12.95 -0.05
CA GLN A 58 4.17 14.33 -0.31
C GLN A 58 3.03 15.28 -0.63
N VAL A 59 2.12 14.88 -1.54
CA VAL A 59 0.93 15.67 -1.87
C VAL A 59 0.08 15.90 -0.62
N GLY A 60 -0.10 14.88 0.20
CA GLY A 60 -0.84 15.00 1.47
C GLY A 60 -0.25 16.06 2.39
N LEU A 61 1.07 16.08 2.57
CA LEU A 61 1.76 17.08 3.40
C LEU A 61 1.62 18.49 2.81
N GLU A 62 1.80 18.66 1.49
CA GLU A 62 1.63 19.95 0.82
C GLU A 62 0.20 20.49 0.92
N MET A 63 -0.79 19.60 0.96
CA MET A 63 -2.20 19.95 1.18
C MET A 63 -2.58 20.13 2.65
N GLY A 64 -1.61 20.11 3.56
CA GLY A 64 -1.78 20.39 4.98
C GLY A 64 -2.27 19.20 5.83
N LEU A 65 -2.16 17.97 5.33
CA LEU A 65 -2.36 16.80 6.19
C LEU A 65 -1.22 16.69 7.20
N ASN A 66 -1.54 16.25 8.41
CA ASN A 66 -0.49 15.88 9.35
C ASN A 66 0.25 14.62 8.85
N GLU A 67 1.46 14.42 9.33
CA GLU A 67 2.33 13.33 8.89
C GLU A 67 1.70 11.94 9.07
N LYS A 68 0.98 11.72 10.17
CA LYS A 68 0.30 10.44 10.45
C LYS A 68 -0.77 10.14 9.40
N ALA A 69 -1.59 11.14 9.04
CA ALA A 69 -2.60 11.01 8.00
C ALA A 69 -1.98 10.71 6.63
N ALA A 70 -1.00 11.53 6.21
CA ALA A 70 -0.33 11.39 4.93
C ALA A 70 0.36 10.01 4.81
N ARG A 71 1.03 9.56 5.87
CA ARG A 71 1.67 8.25 5.95
C ARG A 71 0.68 7.09 5.84
N SER A 72 -0.43 7.15 6.59
CA SER A 72 -1.47 6.12 6.55
C SER A 72 -2.12 6.03 5.16
N ILE A 73 -2.44 7.16 4.54
CA ILE A 73 -3.03 7.20 3.19
C ILE A 73 -2.05 6.62 2.17
N GLY A 74 -0.80 7.08 2.15
CA GLY A 74 0.21 6.60 1.21
C GLY A 74 0.45 5.09 1.33
N CYS A 75 0.55 4.59 2.57
CA CYS A 75 0.71 3.15 2.83
C CYS A 75 -0.53 2.34 2.39
N GLY A 76 -1.73 2.84 2.67
CA GLY A 76 -2.98 2.20 2.26
C GLY A 76 -3.10 2.08 0.74
N ILE A 77 -2.77 3.14 0.00
CA ILE A 77 -2.76 3.12 -1.47
C ILE A 77 -1.75 2.09 -2.01
N GLU A 78 -0.55 2.02 -1.44
CA GLU A 78 0.46 1.06 -1.89
C GLU A 78 0.07 -0.38 -1.58
N TYR A 79 -0.61 -0.64 -0.46
CA TYR A 79 -1.13 -1.98 -0.13
C TYR A 79 -2.19 -2.44 -1.14
N LEU A 80 -3.13 -1.57 -1.52
CA LEU A 80 -4.13 -1.86 -2.54
C LEU A 80 -3.47 -2.12 -3.89
N HIS A 81 -2.48 -1.30 -4.27
CA HIS A 81 -1.73 -1.52 -5.50
C HIS A 81 -0.93 -2.84 -5.47
N THR A 82 -0.28 -3.17 -4.36
CA THR A 82 0.47 -4.42 -4.24
C THR A 82 -0.47 -5.62 -4.37
N ALA A 83 -1.64 -5.55 -3.77
CA ALA A 83 -2.65 -6.60 -3.89
C ALA A 83 -3.15 -6.77 -5.33
N SER A 84 -3.40 -5.66 -6.07
CA SER A 84 -3.79 -5.75 -7.48
C SER A 84 -2.72 -6.44 -8.32
N LEU A 85 -1.45 -6.12 -8.10
CA LEU A 85 -0.35 -6.78 -8.82
C LEU A 85 -0.26 -8.28 -8.54
N ILE A 86 -0.57 -8.72 -7.31
CA ILE A 86 -0.61 -10.16 -6.97
C ILE A 86 -1.72 -10.86 -7.76
N PHE A 87 -2.89 -10.24 -7.90
CA PHE A 87 -3.98 -10.81 -8.70
C PHE A 87 -3.69 -10.79 -10.20
N ASP A 88 -3.10 -9.69 -10.70
CA ASP A 88 -2.70 -9.58 -12.11
C ASP A 88 -1.74 -10.69 -12.51
N ASP A 89 -0.83 -11.09 -11.63
CA ASP A 89 0.17 -12.13 -11.89
C ASP A 89 -0.41 -13.55 -11.91
N PHE A 90 -1.64 -13.79 -11.47
CA PHE A 90 -2.22 -15.14 -11.38
C PHE A 90 -2.39 -15.81 -12.75
N PRO A 91 -2.39 -17.18 -12.80
CA PRO A 91 -2.59 -17.93 -14.03
C PRO A 91 -3.88 -17.56 -14.80
N ALA A 92 -4.92 -17.15 -14.08
CA ALA A 92 -6.20 -16.72 -14.66
C ALA A 92 -6.16 -15.30 -15.27
N MET A 93 -5.10 -14.53 -15.03
CA MET A 93 -4.90 -13.16 -15.51
C MET A 93 -3.68 -13.12 -16.46
N ASP A 94 -2.56 -12.55 -16.03
CA ASP A 94 -1.35 -12.40 -16.86
C ASP A 94 -0.50 -13.68 -16.94
N ASN A 95 -0.73 -14.65 -16.05
CA ASN A 95 0.07 -15.88 -15.91
C ASN A 95 1.57 -15.60 -15.79
N ALA A 96 1.93 -14.58 -15.01
CA ALA A 96 3.30 -14.14 -14.85
C ALA A 96 4.00 -14.96 -13.75
N HIS A 97 5.10 -15.62 -14.10
CA HIS A 97 5.92 -16.35 -13.12
C HIS A 97 6.88 -15.44 -12.36
N MET A 98 7.30 -14.33 -12.96
CA MET A 98 8.26 -13.39 -12.39
C MET A 98 7.81 -11.95 -12.57
N ARG A 99 8.09 -11.12 -11.57
CA ARG A 99 7.89 -9.68 -11.61
C ARG A 99 9.11 -8.96 -11.03
N ARG A 100 9.68 -8.04 -11.80
CA ARG A 100 10.84 -7.22 -11.39
C ARG A 100 12.05 -8.04 -10.91
N GLY A 101 12.27 -9.22 -11.51
CA GLY A 101 13.41 -10.09 -11.18
C GLY A 101 13.18 -11.05 -10.00
N SER A 102 11.99 -11.06 -9.41
CA SER A 102 11.60 -11.99 -8.35
C SER A 102 10.45 -12.88 -8.80
N PHE A 103 10.35 -14.09 -8.26
CA PHE A 103 9.20 -14.95 -8.49
C PHE A 103 7.93 -14.33 -7.88
N CYS A 104 6.80 -14.50 -8.58
CA CYS A 104 5.51 -14.03 -8.10
C CYS A 104 5.05 -14.80 -6.87
N PRO A 105 4.29 -14.18 -5.94
CA PRO A 105 3.86 -14.81 -4.69
C PRO A 105 3.13 -16.14 -4.87
N HIS A 106 2.31 -16.29 -5.93
CA HIS A 106 1.61 -17.54 -6.21
C HIS A 106 2.54 -18.68 -6.63
N VAL A 107 3.70 -18.38 -7.23
CA VAL A 107 4.72 -19.37 -7.59
C VAL A 107 5.46 -19.87 -6.35
N ILE A 108 5.74 -18.97 -5.39
CA ILE A 108 6.50 -19.30 -4.17
C ILE A 108 5.61 -19.98 -3.13
N HIS A 109 4.42 -19.40 -2.88
CA HIS A 109 3.55 -19.77 -1.74
C HIS A 109 2.28 -20.53 -2.14
N GLY A 110 2.06 -20.71 -3.46
CA GLY A 110 0.83 -21.27 -4.01
C GLY A 110 -0.31 -20.24 -4.11
N GLU A 111 -1.24 -20.47 -5.04
CA GLU A 111 -2.34 -19.54 -5.35
C GLU A 111 -3.24 -19.25 -4.14
N ALA A 112 -3.57 -20.27 -3.35
CA ALA A 112 -4.44 -20.06 -2.18
C ALA A 112 -3.81 -19.11 -1.16
N THR A 113 -2.53 -19.31 -0.82
CA THR A 113 -1.82 -18.44 0.13
C THR A 113 -1.63 -17.04 -0.42
N ALA A 114 -1.28 -16.90 -1.72
CA ALA A 114 -1.14 -15.61 -2.38
C ALA A 114 -2.48 -14.85 -2.44
N THR A 115 -3.59 -15.55 -2.67
CA THR A 115 -4.95 -14.97 -2.61
C THR A 115 -5.25 -14.41 -1.22
N LEU A 116 -4.99 -15.20 -0.17
CA LEU A 116 -5.22 -14.75 1.20
C LEU A 116 -4.30 -13.57 1.58
N ALA A 117 -3.06 -13.56 1.10
CA ALA A 117 -2.14 -12.44 1.31
C ALA A 117 -2.64 -11.16 0.62
N ALA A 118 -3.11 -11.26 -0.64
CA ALA A 118 -3.69 -10.13 -1.35
C ALA A 118 -4.94 -9.59 -0.64
N LEU A 119 -5.84 -10.47 -0.18
CA LEU A 119 -7.02 -10.07 0.60
C LEU A 119 -6.64 -9.39 1.93
N ALA A 120 -5.61 -9.88 2.61
CA ALA A 120 -5.10 -9.26 3.84
C ALA A 120 -4.54 -7.84 3.57
N LEU A 121 -3.81 -7.65 2.46
CA LEU A 121 -3.34 -6.34 2.02
C LEU A 121 -4.49 -5.40 1.68
N ILE A 122 -5.52 -5.85 0.97
CA ILE A 122 -6.71 -5.05 0.65
C ILE A 122 -7.39 -4.59 1.94
N ASN A 123 -7.69 -5.52 2.84
CA ASN A 123 -8.35 -5.20 4.10
C ASN A 123 -7.52 -4.17 4.90
N ARG A 124 -6.21 -4.43 5.04
CA ARG A 124 -5.33 -3.50 5.75
C ARG A 124 -5.21 -2.16 5.03
N GLY A 125 -5.20 -2.14 3.72
CA GLY A 125 -5.21 -0.93 2.90
C GLY A 125 -6.40 -0.03 3.24
N TYR A 126 -7.61 -0.58 3.25
CA TYR A 126 -8.82 0.17 3.64
C TYR A 126 -8.76 0.67 5.08
N VAL A 127 -8.27 -0.14 6.03
CA VAL A 127 -8.08 0.30 7.42
C VAL A 127 -7.13 1.48 7.51
N LEU A 128 -6.02 1.45 6.78
CA LEU A 128 -5.04 2.54 6.75
C LEU A 128 -5.61 3.81 6.11
N LEU A 129 -6.34 3.69 5.01
CA LEU A 129 -7.05 4.82 4.41
C LEU A 129 -8.05 5.44 5.38
N TRP A 130 -8.83 4.61 6.06
CA TRP A 130 -9.78 5.07 7.07
C TRP A 130 -9.08 5.76 8.25
N GLN A 131 -7.99 5.21 8.74
CA GLN A 131 -7.17 5.85 9.78
C GLN A 131 -6.66 7.23 9.32
N GLY A 132 -6.17 7.33 8.08
CA GLY A 132 -5.75 8.61 7.50
C GLY A 132 -6.88 9.64 7.48
N ILE A 133 -8.09 9.24 7.10
CA ILE A 133 -9.29 10.09 7.13
C ILE A 133 -9.62 10.56 8.56
N GLN A 134 -9.49 9.66 9.55
CA GLN A 134 -9.77 10.00 10.96
C GLN A 134 -8.82 11.04 11.54
N TYR A 135 -7.61 11.18 11.03
CA TYR A 135 -6.68 12.24 11.40
C TYR A 135 -7.03 13.61 10.77
N GLY A 136 -7.94 13.63 9.78
CA GLY A 136 -8.42 14.85 9.14
C GLY A 136 -9.56 15.54 9.90
N SER A 137 -10.00 16.70 9.36
CA SER A 137 -11.14 17.45 9.90
C SER A 137 -12.42 16.61 9.88
N LEU A 138 -13.20 16.70 10.99
CA LEU A 138 -14.46 15.96 11.14
C LEU A 138 -15.44 16.21 9.98
N LEU A 139 -15.53 17.43 9.48
CA LEU A 139 -16.41 17.82 8.38
C LEU A 139 -16.04 17.14 7.05
N ARG A 140 -14.78 16.72 6.88
CA ARG A 140 -14.28 16.09 5.65
C ARG A 140 -14.29 14.57 5.69
N ARG A 141 -14.52 13.94 6.84
CA ARG A 141 -14.43 12.48 7.00
C ARG A 141 -15.47 11.74 6.17
N LEU A 142 -16.74 12.15 6.25
CA LEU A 142 -17.82 11.51 5.51
C LEU A 142 -17.71 11.71 3.99
N PRO A 143 -17.44 12.92 3.47
CA PRO A 143 -17.16 13.11 2.05
C PRO A 143 -15.95 12.29 1.56
N ALA A 144 -14.87 12.21 2.33
CA ALA A 144 -13.68 11.42 1.97
C ALA A 144 -13.98 9.93 1.90
N GLY A 145 -14.76 9.38 2.85
CA GLY A 145 -15.22 7.99 2.83
C GLY A 145 -16.05 7.66 1.59
N LYS A 146 -17.03 8.51 1.25
CA LYS A 146 -17.84 8.36 0.04
C LYS A 146 -17.00 8.44 -1.23
N TRP A 147 -15.99 9.30 -1.25
CA TRP A 147 -15.11 9.44 -2.40
C TRP A 147 -14.24 8.20 -2.61
N ILE A 148 -13.72 7.59 -1.54
CA ILE A 148 -12.99 6.32 -1.59
C ILE A 148 -13.88 5.20 -2.12
N ASP A 149 -15.10 5.06 -1.58
CA ASP A 149 -16.06 4.06 -2.04
C ASP A 149 -16.36 4.19 -3.54
N ALA A 150 -16.60 5.41 -4.00
CA ALA A 150 -16.88 5.69 -5.41
C ALA A 150 -15.68 5.42 -6.35
N ARG A 151 -14.43 5.43 -5.85
CA ARG A 151 -13.21 5.29 -6.67
C ARG A 151 -12.54 3.93 -6.57
N LEU A 152 -12.76 3.22 -5.46
CA LEU A 152 -12.18 1.90 -5.20
C LEU A 152 -13.24 0.80 -5.11
N GLY A 153 -14.52 1.16 -5.20
CA GLY A 153 -15.63 0.21 -5.28
C GLY A 153 -15.94 -0.20 -6.73
N ALA A 154 -17.06 -0.90 -6.91
CA ALA A 154 -17.47 -1.46 -8.21
C ALA A 154 -17.56 -0.43 -9.36
N HIS A 155 -17.72 0.85 -9.05
CA HIS A 155 -17.77 1.92 -10.04
C HIS A 155 -16.38 2.50 -10.41
N GLY A 156 -15.34 2.14 -9.68
CA GLY A 156 -13.97 2.64 -9.87
C GLY A 156 -12.98 1.59 -10.40
N VAL A 157 -13.44 0.36 -10.56
CA VAL A 157 -12.66 -0.78 -11.09
C VAL A 157 -12.93 -0.97 -12.56
#